data_d0c045972f7f4822695c07cd9e360a3c
#
_entry.id   d0c045972f7f4822695c07cd9e360a3c
#
_cell.length_a   1.000
_cell.length_b   1.000
_cell.length_c   1.000
_cell.angle_alpha   90.00
_cell.angle_beta   90.00
_cell.angle_gamma   90.00
#
_symmetry.space_group_name_H-M   'P 1'
#
loop_
_entity.id
_entity.type
_entity.pdbx_description
1 polymer ?
#
loop_
_entity_poly.entity_id
_entity_poly.type
_entity_poly.pdbx_seq_one_letter_code
_entity_poly.pdbx_strand_id
1 'polypeptide(L)'
;MVVATSGDQSRKDDMEIVVLGGGVIGVTSAWYLAKAGHKVTLLERQGGVALETSHANAGQISPGYAAPWAAPGIPLKAAKWMLQKHAPFTVRPTADPFQLRWMLRMLANCTPTAYATNKGRMVRLAEYSRDCMKRLRDELNIDYEGRQLGTLQLFRSQSQLDASQRDIEVLEEYGVPYQSLDASGCESAEPALARVRGKIVGGLRLPGDETGDCFRFTKALALEAEKLGVKFVFNCDIDEIEQARGRAVAVRAGEQRYRADAIVCALGSYATGFLRPLLRPLGLELPVYPVKGYSLTLPMINADAAPRSTVLDETYKVAITRFDERIRVGGMAELSGYNLALNPRRHDTLAMVVGDLFPEGGDISKAEFWTGLRPMTPDGTPLVGPSPIPGLWLNTGHGTLGWTMAAGSGQLLCDLISGSEPAISDEGLTLARYG
;
A
#
# COMPACT_ATOMS: atom_id res chain seq x y z
N MET A 1 -57.70 0.43 15.00
CA MET A 1 -56.53 0.39 15.88
C MET A 1 -55.66 -0.79 15.37
N VAL A 2 -54.77 -0.51 14.43
CA VAL A 2 -53.87 -1.52 13.84
C VAL A 2 -52.52 -1.28 14.49
N VAL A 3 -52.10 -2.25 15.29
CA VAL A 3 -50.78 -2.26 15.90
C VAL A 3 -49.77 -2.59 14.81
N ALA A 4 -48.95 -1.63 14.44
CA ALA A 4 -47.78 -1.86 13.58
C ALA A 4 -46.76 -2.70 14.39
N THR A 5 -46.56 -3.92 14.00
CA THR A 5 -45.46 -4.75 14.47
C THR A 5 -44.15 -4.17 13.95
N SER A 6 -43.32 -3.69 14.86
CA SER A 6 -41.95 -3.28 14.59
C SER A 6 -41.20 -4.49 14.02
N GLY A 7 -40.77 -4.34 12.76
CA GLY A 7 -39.95 -5.34 12.10
C GLY A 7 -38.69 -5.64 12.92
N ASP A 8 -38.49 -6.89 13.17
CA ASP A 8 -37.28 -7.51 13.71
C ASP A 8 -36.10 -7.14 12.79
N GLN A 9 -35.34 -6.10 13.17
CA GLN A 9 -33.99 -5.93 12.65
C GLN A 9 -33.16 -7.06 13.26
N SER A 10 -33.05 -8.17 12.51
CA SER A 10 -32.17 -9.27 12.87
C SER A 10 -30.80 -8.67 13.28
N ARG A 11 -30.47 -8.77 14.57
CA ARG A 11 -29.13 -8.52 15.07
C ARG A 11 -28.21 -9.42 14.23
N LYS A 12 -27.35 -8.82 13.41
CA LYS A 12 -26.24 -9.55 12.80
C LYS A 12 -25.46 -10.15 13.96
N ASP A 13 -25.29 -11.48 13.94
CA ASP A 13 -24.60 -12.19 15.04
C ASP A 13 -23.19 -11.60 15.19
N ASP A 14 -22.85 -11.14 16.39
CA ASP A 14 -21.51 -10.64 16.74
C ASP A 14 -20.51 -11.77 16.57
N MET A 15 -19.65 -11.71 15.54
CA MET A 15 -18.62 -12.73 15.29
C MET A 15 -17.37 -12.46 16.12
N GLU A 16 -16.69 -13.53 16.53
CA GLU A 16 -15.31 -13.48 17.04
C GLU A 16 -14.34 -13.51 15.84
N ILE A 17 -13.61 -12.42 15.62
CA ILE A 17 -12.72 -12.26 14.47
C ILE A 17 -11.28 -12.11 14.94
N VAL A 18 -10.37 -12.88 14.34
CA VAL A 18 -8.93 -12.73 14.55
C VAL A 18 -8.29 -12.12 13.32
N VAL A 19 -7.61 -10.99 13.51
CA VAL A 19 -6.83 -10.30 12.44
C VAL A 19 -5.36 -10.59 12.65
N LEU A 20 -4.68 -11.07 11.61
CA LEU A 20 -3.26 -11.41 11.62
C LEU A 20 -2.45 -10.30 10.96
N GLY A 21 -1.61 -9.61 11.77
CA GLY A 21 -0.72 -8.53 11.34
C GLY A 21 -1.23 -7.13 11.70
N GLY A 22 -0.37 -6.35 12.36
CA GLY A 22 -0.61 -4.99 12.86
C GLY A 22 -0.14 -3.88 11.92
N GLY A 23 0.02 -4.14 10.62
CA GLY A 23 0.25 -3.10 9.62
C GLY A 23 -1.01 -2.25 9.36
N VAL A 24 -0.89 -1.20 8.53
CA VAL A 24 -2.02 -0.31 8.22
C VAL A 24 -3.25 -1.07 7.71
N ILE A 25 -3.05 -2.15 6.93
CA ILE A 25 -4.15 -2.97 6.41
C ILE A 25 -4.86 -3.73 7.52
N GLY A 26 -4.12 -4.34 8.45
CA GLY A 26 -4.70 -5.08 9.57
C GLY A 26 -5.43 -4.16 10.54
N VAL A 27 -4.84 -3.02 10.89
CA VAL A 27 -5.44 -2.07 11.82
C VAL A 27 -6.70 -1.43 11.24
N THR A 28 -6.71 -1.04 9.95
CA THR A 28 -7.92 -0.54 9.30
C THR A 28 -9.02 -1.59 9.23
N SER A 29 -8.66 -2.85 8.91
CA SER A 29 -9.63 -3.96 8.94
C SER A 29 -10.21 -4.18 10.33
N ALA A 30 -9.36 -4.19 11.37
CA ALA A 30 -9.79 -4.38 12.75
C ALA A 30 -10.73 -3.26 13.22
N TRP A 31 -10.41 -2.00 12.87
CA TRP A 31 -11.26 -0.86 13.21
C TRP A 31 -12.64 -0.94 12.57
N TYR A 32 -12.72 -1.21 11.24
CA TYR A 32 -14.00 -1.32 10.55
C TYR A 32 -14.85 -2.49 11.07
N LEU A 33 -14.24 -3.65 11.33
CA LEU A 33 -14.91 -4.82 11.89
C LEU A 33 -15.45 -4.56 13.31
N ALA A 34 -14.66 -3.90 14.16
CA ALA A 34 -15.12 -3.53 15.50
C ALA A 34 -16.23 -2.48 15.45
N LYS A 35 -16.13 -1.50 14.54
CA LYS A 35 -17.19 -0.50 14.31
C LYS A 35 -18.50 -1.14 13.83
N ALA A 36 -18.42 -2.25 13.09
CA ALA A 36 -19.58 -3.04 12.66
C ALA A 36 -20.18 -3.90 13.78
N GLY A 37 -19.58 -3.92 14.99
CA GLY A 37 -20.07 -4.63 16.18
C GLY A 37 -19.42 -5.98 16.44
N HIS A 38 -18.42 -6.39 15.63
CA HIS A 38 -17.72 -7.67 15.84
C HIS A 38 -16.70 -7.58 16.98
N LYS A 39 -16.44 -8.71 17.64
CA LYS A 39 -15.37 -8.86 18.64
C LYS A 39 -14.05 -9.17 17.96
N VAL A 40 -13.13 -8.21 17.95
CA VAL A 40 -11.88 -8.31 17.19
C VAL A 40 -10.67 -8.49 18.11
N THR A 41 -9.82 -9.47 17.78
CA THR A 41 -8.48 -9.65 18.36
C THR A 41 -7.45 -9.54 17.23
N LEU A 42 -6.49 -8.62 17.35
CA LEU A 42 -5.40 -8.46 16.39
C LEU A 42 -4.10 -9.01 16.98
N LEU A 43 -3.47 -9.93 16.23
CA LEU A 43 -2.21 -10.55 16.62
C LEU A 43 -1.06 -9.94 15.80
N GLU A 44 -0.02 -9.45 16.48
CA GLU A 44 1.15 -8.83 15.84
C GLU A 44 2.45 -9.33 16.50
N ARG A 45 3.42 -9.75 15.68
CA ARG A 45 4.71 -10.25 16.18
C ARG A 45 5.63 -9.17 16.75
N GLN A 46 5.48 -7.93 16.30
CA GLN A 46 6.26 -6.80 16.80
C GLN A 46 5.68 -6.29 18.13
N GLY A 47 6.46 -5.46 18.83
CA GLY A 47 6.04 -4.82 20.08
C GLY A 47 5.02 -3.67 19.92
N GLY A 48 4.45 -3.48 18.72
CA GLY A 48 3.49 -2.44 18.40
C GLY A 48 3.04 -2.49 16.95
N VAL A 49 2.06 -1.66 16.61
CA VAL A 49 1.53 -1.58 15.24
C VAL A 49 2.48 -0.82 14.29
N ALA A 50 2.41 -1.13 13.00
CA ALA A 50 3.08 -0.44 11.89
C ALA A 50 4.62 -0.42 11.96
N LEU A 51 5.26 -1.37 12.62
CA LEU A 51 6.72 -1.42 12.78
C LEU A 51 7.47 -2.06 11.59
N GLU A 52 6.75 -2.51 10.55
CA GLU A 52 7.34 -3.08 9.34
C GLU A 52 7.05 -2.20 8.10
N THR A 53 6.48 -2.74 7.03
CA THR A 53 6.27 -2.01 5.75
C THR A 53 5.49 -0.70 5.90
N SER A 54 4.63 -0.57 6.89
CA SER A 54 3.87 0.66 7.21
C SER A 54 4.68 1.71 7.95
N HIS A 55 5.92 1.40 8.41
CA HIS A 55 6.73 2.29 9.26
C HIS A 55 7.28 3.50 8.51
N ALA A 56 7.88 3.27 7.34
CA ALA A 56 8.59 4.32 6.63
C ALA A 56 8.35 4.26 5.11
N ASN A 57 7.08 4.14 4.70
CA ASN A 57 6.68 4.30 3.31
C ASN A 57 6.80 5.77 2.85
N ALA A 58 6.60 6.02 1.56
CA ALA A 58 6.77 7.33 0.96
C ALA A 58 5.69 8.37 1.34
N GLY A 59 4.66 7.98 2.12
CA GLY A 59 3.63 8.91 2.61
C GLY A 59 2.55 9.31 1.61
N GLN A 60 2.55 8.80 0.39
CA GLN A 60 1.55 9.12 -0.63
C GLN A 60 0.23 8.41 -0.40
N ILE A 61 -0.87 9.15 -0.55
CA ILE A 61 -2.24 8.68 -0.72
C ILE A 61 -2.65 9.15 -2.12
N SER A 62 -2.38 8.33 -3.13
CA SER A 62 -2.45 8.71 -4.53
C SER A 62 -3.37 7.77 -5.32
N PRO A 63 -4.69 7.95 -5.25
CA PRO A 63 -5.63 7.18 -6.08
C PRO A 63 -5.40 7.41 -7.57
N GLY A 64 -5.05 8.62 -7.98
CA GLY A 64 -4.73 8.94 -9.37
C GLY A 64 -3.47 8.26 -9.91
N TYR A 65 -2.58 7.80 -9.02
CA TYR A 65 -1.36 7.05 -9.38
C TYR A 65 -1.55 5.53 -9.31
N ALA A 66 -2.78 5.05 -9.10
CA ALA A 66 -3.08 3.63 -8.94
C ALA A 66 -2.95 2.87 -10.27
N ALA A 67 -1.79 2.30 -10.53
CA ALA A 67 -1.50 1.52 -11.73
C ALA A 67 -0.63 0.30 -11.41
N PRO A 68 -0.82 -0.84 -12.13
CA PRO A 68 0.01 -2.01 -11.98
C PRO A 68 1.41 -1.76 -12.54
N TRP A 69 2.43 -2.35 -11.91
CA TRP A 69 3.79 -2.32 -12.44
C TRP A 69 3.94 -3.17 -13.72
N ALA A 70 3.14 -4.22 -13.85
CA ALA A 70 3.08 -5.04 -15.05
C ALA A 70 2.38 -4.27 -16.17
N ALA A 71 3.15 -3.50 -16.95
CA ALA A 71 2.67 -2.70 -18.06
C ALA A 71 3.40 -3.02 -19.38
N PRO A 72 2.78 -2.77 -20.54
CA PRO A 72 3.43 -2.93 -21.83
C PRO A 72 4.75 -2.16 -21.90
N GLY A 73 5.83 -2.82 -22.36
CA GLY A 73 7.17 -2.23 -22.48
C GLY A 73 8.02 -2.23 -21.19
N ILE A 74 7.44 -2.57 -20.04
CA ILE A 74 8.19 -2.65 -18.76
C ILE A 74 9.33 -3.67 -18.82
N PRO A 75 9.22 -4.86 -19.43
CA PRO A 75 10.33 -5.80 -19.49
C PRO A 75 11.59 -5.22 -20.15
N LEU A 76 11.43 -4.48 -21.25
CA LEU A 76 12.55 -3.80 -21.93
C LEU A 76 13.13 -2.65 -21.12
N LYS A 77 12.25 -1.86 -20.45
CA LYS A 77 12.68 -0.79 -19.55
C LYS A 77 13.44 -1.34 -18.35
N ALA A 78 12.96 -2.42 -17.73
CA ALA A 78 13.60 -3.07 -16.59
C ALA A 78 15.01 -3.58 -16.95
N ALA A 79 15.18 -4.21 -18.13
CA ALA A 79 16.49 -4.62 -18.62
C ALA A 79 17.46 -3.45 -18.78
N LYS A 80 16.99 -2.30 -19.32
CA LYS A 80 17.80 -1.08 -19.44
C LYS A 80 18.15 -0.49 -18.07
N TRP A 81 17.20 -0.47 -17.12
CA TRP A 81 17.44 0.04 -15.78
C TRP A 81 18.51 -0.74 -15.03
N MET A 82 18.51 -2.07 -15.13
CA MET A 82 19.51 -2.91 -14.45
C MET A 82 20.95 -2.61 -14.84
N LEU A 83 21.19 -1.97 -16.00
CA LEU A 83 22.51 -1.55 -16.47
C LEU A 83 22.92 -0.14 -15.96
N GLN A 84 22.03 0.58 -15.28
CA GLN A 84 22.28 1.94 -14.81
C GLN A 84 22.92 1.94 -13.41
N LYS A 85 23.78 2.94 -13.14
CA LYS A 85 24.40 3.12 -11.81
C LYS A 85 23.36 3.36 -10.71
N HIS A 86 22.32 4.14 -11.00
CA HIS A 86 21.22 4.49 -10.09
C HIS A 86 19.92 3.79 -10.51
N ALA A 87 19.99 2.49 -10.76
CA ALA A 87 18.86 1.70 -11.24
C ALA A 87 17.67 1.77 -10.29
N PRO A 88 16.47 2.19 -10.75
CA PRO A 88 15.27 2.18 -9.92
C PRO A 88 14.79 0.76 -9.61
N PHE A 89 15.21 -0.23 -10.41
CA PHE A 89 14.83 -1.63 -10.25
C PHE A 89 16.06 -2.55 -10.38
N THR A 90 16.16 -3.56 -9.51
CA THR A 90 17.18 -4.61 -9.59
C THR A 90 16.61 -5.96 -9.20
N VAL A 91 17.20 -7.00 -9.78
CA VAL A 91 16.92 -8.40 -9.45
C VAL A 91 18.16 -9.03 -8.85
N ARG A 92 18.03 -9.63 -7.68
CA ARG A 92 19.03 -10.53 -7.10
C ARG A 92 18.43 -11.93 -7.14
N PRO A 93 18.94 -12.81 -7.99
CA PRO A 93 18.45 -14.17 -8.08
C PRO A 93 18.54 -14.85 -6.71
N THR A 94 17.47 -15.51 -6.31
CA THR A 94 17.43 -16.38 -5.14
C THR A 94 17.27 -17.82 -5.60
N ALA A 95 17.63 -18.77 -4.75
CA ALA A 95 17.41 -20.20 -5.03
C ALA A 95 15.91 -20.60 -4.89
N ASP A 96 15.04 -19.67 -4.49
CA ASP A 96 13.60 -19.95 -4.34
C ASP A 96 12.89 -19.91 -5.72
N PRO A 97 12.35 -21.05 -6.20
CA PRO A 97 11.59 -21.10 -7.45
C PRO A 97 10.35 -20.18 -7.47
N PHE A 98 9.87 -19.74 -6.31
CA PHE A 98 8.77 -18.80 -6.20
C PHE A 98 9.10 -17.46 -6.84
N GLN A 99 10.36 -16.96 -6.70
CA GLN A 99 10.78 -15.73 -7.37
C GLN A 99 10.61 -15.82 -8.89
N LEU A 100 11.07 -16.92 -9.48
CA LEU A 100 10.96 -17.12 -10.94
C LEU A 100 9.50 -17.22 -11.39
N ARG A 101 8.67 -18.02 -10.69
CA ARG A 101 7.24 -18.15 -11.01
C ARG A 101 6.52 -16.82 -10.92
N TRP A 102 6.79 -16.03 -9.86
CA TRP A 102 6.22 -14.71 -9.70
C TRP A 102 6.61 -13.76 -10.83
N MET A 103 7.91 -13.74 -11.22
CA MET A 103 8.41 -12.95 -12.35
C MET A 103 7.74 -13.36 -13.67
N LEU A 104 7.59 -14.66 -13.94
CA LEU A 104 6.91 -15.14 -15.15
C LEU A 104 5.43 -14.71 -15.17
N ARG A 105 4.72 -14.79 -14.04
CA ARG A 105 3.36 -14.30 -13.92
C ARG A 105 3.28 -12.78 -14.13
N MET A 106 4.24 -12.02 -13.59
CA MET A 106 4.31 -10.57 -13.83
C MET A 106 4.54 -10.27 -15.32
N LEU A 107 5.44 -10.98 -16.00
CA LEU A 107 5.68 -10.83 -17.43
C LEU A 107 4.42 -11.15 -18.26
N ALA A 108 3.67 -12.18 -17.90
CA ALA A 108 2.41 -12.53 -18.57
C ALA A 108 1.34 -11.41 -18.44
N ASN A 109 1.40 -10.59 -17.39
CA ASN A 109 0.52 -9.43 -17.20
C ASN A 109 0.99 -8.16 -17.95
N CYS A 110 2.18 -8.15 -18.59
CA CYS A 110 2.69 -7.00 -19.34
C CYS A 110 2.04 -6.86 -20.74
N THR A 111 0.74 -7.08 -20.84
CA THR A 111 -0.06 -6.91 -22.07
C THR A 111 -1.03 -5.73 -21.93
N PRO A 112 -1.46 -5.08 -23.03
CA PRO A 112 -2.43 -3.98 -22.96
C PRO A 112 -3.73 -4.37 -22.26
N THR A 113 -4.29 -5.54 -22.60
CA THR A 113 -5.55 -6.04 -22.03
C THR A 113 -5.43 -6.30 -20.52
N ALA A 114 -4.39 -7.04 -20.09
CA ALA A 114 -4.18 -7.31 -18.67
C ALA A 114 -3.91 -6.02 -17.88
N TYR A 115 -3.15 -5.09 -18.46
CA TYR A 115 -2.89 -3.79 -17.87
C TYR A 115 -4.18 -3.01 -17.64
N ALA A 116 -5.03 -2.86 -18.65
CA ALA A 116 -6.30 -2.14 -18.55
C ALA A 116 -7.22 -2.77 -17.49
N THR A 117 -7.39 -4.10 -17.50
CA THR A 117 -8.21 -4.82 -16.53
C THR A 117 -7.70 -4.60 -15.09
N ASN A 118 -6.41 -4.80 -14.87
CA ASN A 118 -5.83 -4.68 -13.53
C ASN A 118 -5.80 -3.23 -13.04
N LYS A 119 -5.57 -2.26 -13.93
CA LYS A 119 -5.66 -0.85 -13.61
C LYS A 119 -7.07 -0.46 -13.18
N GLY A 120 -8.11 -0.91 -13.90
CA GLY A 120 -9.51 -0.67 -13.51
C GLY A 120 -9.84 -1.19 -12.11
N ARG A 121 -9.37 -2.39 -11.76
CA ARG A 121 -9.52 -2.97 -10.41
C ARG A 121 -8.84 -2.11 -9.34
N MET A 122 -7.62 -1.66 -9.63
CA MET A 122 -6.81 -0.85 -8.69
C MET A 122 -7.41 0.54 -8.50
N VAL A 123 -7.80 1.24 -9.58
CA VAL A 123 -8.42 2.57 -9.51
C VAL A 123 -9.73 2.51 -8.75
N ARG A 124 -10.60 1.53 -9.05
CA ARG A 124 -11.87 1.34 -8.34
C ARG A 124 -11.68 1.26 -6.82
N LEU A 125 -10.72 0.45 -6.34
CA LEU A 125 -10.45 0.31 -4.93
C LEU A 125 -9.77 1.56 -4.35
N ALA A 126 -8.85 2.19 -5.08
CA ALA A 126 -8.10 3.35 -4.63
C ALA A 126 -8.99 4.59 -4.48
N GLU A 127 -9.88 4.85 -5.45
CA GLU A 127 -10.86 5.93 -5.39
C GLU A 127 -11.85 5.73 -4.23
N TYR A 128 -12.36 4.51 -4.07
CA TYR A 128 -13.20 4.16 -2.92
C TYR A 128 -12.46 4.36 -1.59
N SER A 129 -11.18 3.99 -1.56
CA SER A 129 -10.33 4.17 -0.36
C SER A 129 -10.11 5.64 -0.03
N ARG A 130 -9.97 6.53 -1.03
CA ARG A 130 -9.93 7.98 -0.82
C ARG A 130 -11.19 8.47 -0.08
N ASP A 131 -12.35 8.03 -0.54
CA ASP A 131 -13.61 8.42 0.08
C ASP A 131 -13.78 7.84 1.49
N CYS A 132 -13.30 6.63 1.73
CA CYS A 132 -13.21 6.02 3.06
C CYS A 132 -12.25 6.80 3.97
N MET A 133 -11.08 7.19 3.46
CA MET A 133 -10.09 7.96 4.21
C MET A 133 -10.63 9.34 4.61
N LYS A 134 -11.36 10.00 3.71
CA LYS A 134 -12.05 11.26 4.02
C LYS A 134 -13.04 11.08 5.17
N ARG A 135 -13.88 10.04 5.11
CA ARG A 135 -14.83 9.75 6.20
C ARG A 135 -14.13 9.45 7.53
N LEU A 136 -13.04 8.67 7.51
CA LEU A 136 -12.23 8.41 8.71
C LEU A 136 -11.66 9.68 9.31
N ARG A 137 -11.12 10.58 8.50
CA ARG A 137 -10.56 11.85 8.93
C ARG A 137 -11.63 12.75 9.54
N ASP A 138 -12.78 12.86 8.88
CA ASP A 138 -13.90 13.70 9.35
C ASP A 138 -14.50 13.17 10.67
N GLU A 139 -14.49 11.84 10.88
CA GLU A 139 -15.04 11.19 12.07
C GLU A 139 -14.07 11.19 13.26
N LEU A 140 -12.80 10.92 13.04
CA LEU A 140 -11.86 10.58 14.12
C LEU A 140 -10.88 11.72 14.49
N ASN A 141 -10.78 12.76 13.66
CA ASN A 141 -9.83 13.86 13.86
C ASN A 141 -8.39 13.38 14.16
N ILE A 142 -7.92 12.36 13.45
CA ILE A 142 -6.60 11.77 13.63
C ILE A 142 -5.52 12.69 13.05
N ASP A 143 -4.52 13.05 13.86
CA ASP A 143 -3.29 13.71 13.38
C ASP A 143 -2.29 12.69 12.84
N TYR A 144 -2.03 12.77 11.54
CA TYR A 144 -1.03 11.95 10.84
C TYR A 144 -0.15 12.79 9.90
N GLU A 145 0.00 14.08 10.21
CA GLU A 145 0.71 15.06 9.36
C GLU A 145 0.12 15.12 7.93
N GLY A 146 -1.22 14.96 7.83
CA GLY A 146 -1.95 14.86 6.58
C GLY A 146 -2.03 16.18 5.82
N ARG A 147 -1.82 16.13 4.48
CA ARG A 147 -1.90 17.29 3.59
C ARG A 147 -2.68 16.95 2.33
N GLN A 148 -3.66 17.78 1.98
CA GLN A 148 -4.49 17.68 0.78
C GLN A 148 -4.01 18.69 -0.27
N LEU A 149 -2.72 18.63 -0.63
CA LEU A 149 -2.07 19.58 -1.55
C LEU A 149 -1.76 18.97 -2.92
N GLY A 150 -2.20 17.74 -3.16
CA GLY A 150 -1.92 16.98 -4.37
C GLY A 150 -0.52 16.38 -4.38
N THR A 151 -0.20 15.66 -5.46
CA THR A 151 1.14 15.15 -5.76
C THR A 151 1.61 15.68 -7.12
N LEU A 152 2.93 15.81 -7.29
CA LEU A 152 3.55 16.29 -8.53
C LEU A 152 4.56 15.27 -9.04
N GLN A 153 4.30 14.69 -10.21
CA GLN A 153 5.28 13.90 -10.95
C GLN A 153 6.15 14.83 -11.79
N LEU A 154 7.48 14.73 -11.66
CA LEU A 154 8.43 15.54 -12.39
C LEU A 154 9.08 14.78 -13.55
N PHE A 155 9.16 15.41 -14.69
CA PHE A 155 9.83 14.92 -15.89
C PHE A 155 11.08 15.74 -16.17
N ARG A 156 12.22 15.04 -16.28
CA ARG A 156 13.53 15.66 -16.56
C ARG A 156 13.89 15.70 -18.05
N SER A 157 13.11 15.04 -18.89
CA SER A 157 13.31 15.03 -20.33
C SER A 157 12.00 15.12 -21.10
N GLN A 158 12.06 15.66 -22.33
CA GLN A 158 10.89 15.76 -23.20
C GLN A 158 10.28 14.39 -23.46
N SER A 159 11.10 13.36 -23.66
CA SER A 159 10.61 11.99 -23.88
C SER A 159 9.81 11.41 -22.71
N GLN A 160 10.11 11.83 -21.47
CA GLN A 160 9.31 11.45 -20.30
C GLN A 160 7.97 12.17 -20.28
N LEU A 161 7.98 13.48 -20.58
CA LEU A 161 6.78 14.29 -20.66
C LEU A 161 5.85 13.76 -21.78
N ASP A 162 6.38 13.47 -22.97
CA ASP A 162 5.61 12.91 -24.07
C ASP A 162 5.02 11.53 -23.71
N ALA A 163 5.77 10.71 -22.98
CA ALA A 163 5.31 9.40 -22.54
C ALA A 163 4.20 9.45 -21.49
N SER A 164 4.05 10.57 -20.76
CA SER A 164 3.00 10.76 -19.76
C SER A 164 1.60 10.87 -20.38
N GLN A 165 1.49 11.12 -21.69
CA GLN A 165 0.22 11.20 -22.40
C GLN A 165 -0.63 9.92 -22.20
N ARG A 166 0.00 8.74 -22.13
CA ARG A 166 -0.70 7.48 -21.86
C ARG A 166 -1.29 7.41 -20.46
N ASP A 167 -0.60 8.02 -19.49
CA ASP A 167 -1.10 8.08 -18.12
C ASP A 167 -2.28 9.07 -18.04
N ILE A 168 -2.21 10.17 -18.79
CA ILE A 168 -3.28 11.16 -18.93
C ILE A 168 -4.54 10.55 -19.55
N GLU A 169 -4.44 9.79 -20.65
CA GLU A 169 -5.56 9.11 -21.28
C GLU A 169 -6.32 8.22 -20.28
N VAL A 170 -5.60 7.57 -19.38
CA VAL A 170 -6.24 6.74 -18.35
C VAL A 170 -6.87 7.58 -17.25
N LEU A 171 -6.23 8.69 -16.84
CA LEU A 171 -6.84 9.60 -15.86
C LEU A 171 -8.16 10.17 -16.40
N GLU A 172 -8.21 10.51 -17.69
CA GLU A 172 -9.43 10.95 -18.39
C GLU A 172 -10.50 9.86 -18.42
N GLU A 173 -10.14 8.62 -18.78
CA GLU A 173 -11.05 7.47 -18.79
C GLU A 173 -11.75 7.25 -17.44
N TYR A 174 -11.01 7.43 -16.34
CA TYR A 174 -11.55 7.24 -14.99
C TYR A 174 -12.03 8.54 -14.33
N GLY A 175 -12.02 9.68 -15.04
CA GLY A 175 -12.49 10.96 -14.51
C GLY A 175 -11.63 11.51 -13.36
N VAL A 176 -10.35 11.13 -13.30
CA VAL A 176 -9.41 11.60 -12.26
C VAL A 176 -8.89 12.99 -12.64
N PRO A 177 -9.05 14.01 -11.78
CA PRO A 177 -8.54 15.34 -12.05
C PRO A 177 -7.01 15.36 -12.16
N TYR A 178 -6.48 16.01 -13.19
CA TYR A 178 -5.04 16.19 -13.39
C TYR A 178 -4.72 17.57 -13.97
N GLN A 179 -3.45 17.96 -13.90
CA GLN A 179 -2.91 19.17 -14.50
C GLN A 179 -1.56 18.83 -15.16
N SER A 180 -1.47 19.01 -16.48
CA SER A 180 -0.19 18.97 -17.19
C SER A 180 0.49 20.33 -17.05
N LEU A 181 1.71 20.36 -16.52
CA LEU A 181 2.44 21.55 -16.16
C LEU A 181 3.76 21.64 -16.93
N ASP A 182 4.11 22.83 -17.40
CA ASP A 182 5.47 23.17 -17.81
C ASP A 182 6.37 23.41 -16.57
N ALA A 183 7.64 23.73 -16.80
CA ALA A 183 8.58 24.00 -15.71
C ALA A 183 8.13 25.16 -14.79
N SER A 184 7.46 26.18 -15.35
CA SER A 184 6.92 27.31 -14.59
C SER A 184 5.71 26.91 -13.74
N GLY A 185 4.85 26.07 -14.30
CA GLY A 185 3.73 25.48 -13.57
C GLY A 185 4.19 24.58 -12.42
N CYS A 186 5.25 23.78 -12.63
CA CYS A 186 5.86 22.98 -11.57
C CYS A 186 6.42 23.85 -10.43
N GLU A 187 7.08 24.96 -10.75
CA GLU A 187 7.56 25.95 -9.77
C GLU A 187 6.40 26.58 -9.00
N SER A 188 5.30 26.91 -9.69
CA SER A 188 4.11 27.48 -9.04
C SER A 188 3.46 26.49 -8.06
N ALA A 189 3.43 25.20 -8.39
CA ALA A 189 2.92 24.14 -7.53
C ALA A 189 3.86 23.84 -6.33
N GLU A 190 5.18 23.81 -6.59
CA GLU A 190 6.24 23.50 -5.64
C GLU A 190 7.36 24.57 -5.72
N PRO A 191 7.23 25.71 -4.99
CA PRO A 191 8.13 26.86 -5.14
C PRO A 191 9.61 26.57 -4.92
N ALA A 192 9.95 25.59 -4.09
CA ALA A 192 11.34 25.19 -3.86
C ALA A 192 12.04 24.70 -5.14
N LEU A 193 11.27 24.25 -6.16
CA LEU A 193 11.80 23.81 -7.46
C LEU A 193 12.33 24.96 -8.32
N ALA A 194 12.03 26.22 -7.99
CA ALA A 194 12.62 27.40 -8.67
C ALA A 194 14.16 27.34 -8.71
N ARG A 195 14.78 26.79 -7.65
CA ARG A 195 16.24 26.65 -7.50
C ARG A 195 16.86 25.66 -8.50
N VAL A 196 16.04 24.77 -9.04
CA VAL A 196 16.46 23.69 -9.94
C VAL A 196 15.66 23.61 -11.24
N ARG A 197 14.96 24.71 -11.58
CA ARG A 197 14.09 24.83 -12.75
C ARG A 197 14.72 24.31 -14.05
N GLY A 198 16.02 24.60 -14.27
CA GLY A 198 16.74 24.12 -15.46
C GLY A 198 16.90 22.62 -15.60
N LYS A 199 16.56 21.85 -14.57
CA LYS A 199 16.60 20.37 -14.57
C LYS A 199 15.23 19.73 -14.86
N ILE A 200 14.17 20.53 -15.04
CA ILE A 200 12.79 20.12 -15.16
C ILE A 200 12.23 20.58 -16.49
N VAL A 201 11.64 19.67 -17.25
CA VAL A 201 10.96 19.98 -18.52
C VAL A 201 9.47 20.24 -18.27
N GLY A 202 8.86 19.52 -17.34
CA GLY A 202 7.46 19.65 -16.96
C GLY A 202 7.04 18.64 -15.90
N GLY A 203 5.76 18.55 -15.63
CA GLY A 203 5.20 17.66 -14.64
C GLY A 203 3.73 17.32 -14.87
N LEU A 204 3.28 16.29 -14.19
CA LEU A 204 1.87 15.91 -14.09
C LEU A 204 1.45 16.03 -12.63
N ARG A 205 0.55 16.97 -12.33
CA ARG A 205 0.01 17.18 -10.99
C ARG A 205 -1.32 16.47 -10.85
N LEU A 206 -1.49 15.78 -9.73
CA LEU A 206 -2.73 15.11 -9.32
C LEU A 206 -3.29 15.85 -8.10
N PRO A 207 -4.18 16.83 -8.29
CA PRO A 207 -4.63 17.72 -7.22
C PRO A 207 -5.52 17.01 -6.17
N GLY A 208 -6.14 15.89 -6.51
CA GLY A 208 -6.95 15.08 -5.62
C GLY A 208 -6.17 14.11 -4.73
N ASP A 209 -4.85 14.01 -4.94
CA ASP A 209 -3.98 13.19 -4.12
C ASP A 209 -3.64 13.87 -2.79
N GLU A 210 -3.26 13.06 -1.81
CA GLU A 210 -2.93 13.52 -0.46
C GLU A 210 -1.59 12.94 0.00
N THR A 211 -1.07 13.47 1.09
CA THR A 211 0.10 12.92 1.78
C THR A 211 -0.20 12.74 3.26
N GLY A 212 0.52 11.84 3.92
CA GLY A 212 0.43 11.65 5.36
C GLY A 212 1.34 10.54 5.86
N ASP A 213 1.68 10.60 7.14
CA ASP A 213 2.52 9.59 7.79
C ASP A 213 1.69 8.36 8.14
N CYS A 214 1.87 7.29 7.36
CA CYS A 214 1.17 6.01 7.53
C CYS A 214 1.41 5.39 8.92
N PHE A 215 2.62 5.55 9.49
CA PHE A 215 2.93 5.05 10.82
C PHE A 215 2.11 5.77 11.90
N ARG A 216 2.09 7.11 11.87
CA ARG A 216 1.29 7.92 12.80
C ARG A 216 -0.20 7.61 12.67
N PHE A 217 -0.70 7.56 11.43
CA PHE A 217 -2.09 7.19 11.18
C PHE A 217 -2.45 5.83 11.78
N THR A 218 -1.63 4.81 11.50
CA THR A 218 -1.89 3.45 11.97
C THR A 218 -1.90 3.37 13.49
N LYS A 219 -0.96 4.06 14.16
CA LYS A 219 -0.94 4.15 15.63
C LYS A 219 -2.17 4.83 16.21
N ALA A 220 -2.55 5.97 15.64
CA ALA A 220 -3.72 6.70 16.09
C ALA A 220 -5.02 5.90 15.86
N LEU A 221 -5.15 5.26 14.69
CA LEU A 221 -6.31 4.40 14.41
C LEU A 221 -6.37 3.17 15.31
N ALA A 222 -5.22 2.61 15.71
CA ALA A 222 -5.18 1.51 16.67
C ALA A 222 -5.76 1.94 18.05
N LEU A 223 -5.43 3.15 18.52
CA LEU A 223 -6.01 3.69 19.76
C LEU A 223 -7.54 3.89 19.63
N GLU A 224 -8.02 4.32 18.47
CA GLU A 224 -9.47 4.43 18.24
C GLU A 224 -10.14 3.03 18.16
N ALA A 225 -9.44 2.05 17.60
CA ALA A 225 -9.91 0.66 17.57
C ALA A 225 -9.99 0.04 18.98
N GLU A 226 -9.02 0.33 19.87
CA GLU A 226 -9.06 -0.08 21.28
C GLU A 226 -10.29 0.47 22.01
N LYS A 227 -10.68 1.72 21.74
CA LYS A 227 -11.91 2.31 22.32
C LYS A 227 -13.18 1.56 21.87
N LEU A 228 -13.16 0.94 20.69
CA LEU A 228 -14.23 0.07 20.19
C LEU A 228 -14.14 -1.37 20.71
N GLY A 229 -13.15 -1.70 21.55
CA GLY A 229 -12.96 -3.01 22.17
C GLY A 229 -12.05 -3.97 21.40
N VAL A 230 -11.31 -3.51 20.39
CA VAL A 230 -10.28 -4.33 19.72
C VAL A 230 -9.19 -4.69 20.72
N LYS A 231 -8.87 -5.97 20.82
CA LYS A 231 -7.77 -6.48 21.63
C LYS A 231 -6.51 -6.63 20.78
N PHE A 232 -5.45 -5.88 21.10
CA PHE A 232 -4.15 -6.01 20.47
C PHE A 232 -3.27 -6.95 21.30
N VAL A 233 -2.68 -7.95 20.64
CA VAL A 233 -1.73 -8.89 21.25
C VAL A 233 -0.41 -8.74 20.51
N PHE A 234 0.53 -8.07 21.14
CA PHE A 234 1.87 -7.81 20.59
C PHE A 234 2.88 -8.87 21.02
N ASN A 235 4.05 -8.91 20.35
CA ASN A 235 5.09 -9.92 20.54
C ASN A 235 4.52 -11.36 20.42
N CYS A 236 3.58 -11.53 19.49
CA CYS A 236 2.81 -12.74 19.26
C CYS A 236 3.21 -13.37 17.94
N ASP A 237 4.11 -14.34 17.97
CA ASP A 237 4.44 -15.16 16.81
C ASP A 237 3.35 -16.18 16.56
N ILE A 238 2.78 -16.13 15.35
CA ILE A 238 1.67 -17.00 14.95
C ILE A 238 2.25 -18.28 14.33
N ASP A 239 1.88 -19.44 14.90
CA ASP A 239 2.36 -20.73 14.42
C ASP A 239 1.53 -21.26 13.26
N GLU A 240 0.21 -21.32 13.41
CA GLU A 240 -0.68 -21.89 12.41
C GLU A 240 -2.13 -21.43 12.53
N ILE A 241 -2.91 -21.68 11.47
CA ILE A 241 -4.37 -21.61 11.46
C ILE A 241 -4.90 -23.03 11.58
N GLU A 242 -5.66 -23.31 12.62
CA GLU A 242 -6.32 -24.59 12.83
C GLU A 242 -7.58 -24.72 11.98
N GLN A 243 -7.77 -25.90 11.42
CA GLN A 243 -8.97 -26.23 10.65
C GLN A 243 -9.79 -27.33 11.33
N ALA A 244 -11.11 -27.19 11.27
CA ALA A 244 -12.04 -28.23 11.60
C ALA A 244 -13.03 -28.42 10.44
N ARG A 245 -13.16 -29.65 9.94
CA ARG A 245 -14.02 -29.97 8.80
C ARG A 245 -13.81 -29.10 7.58
N GLY A 246 -12.53 -28.77 7.28
CA GLY A 246 -12.14 -27.92 6.15
C GLY A 246 -12.38 -26.42 6.33
N ARG A 247 -12.81 -25.96 7.53
CA ARG A 247 -13.01 -24.55 7.85
C ARG A 247 -11.92 -24.08 8.82
N ALA A 248 -11.41 -22.87 8.64
CA ALA A 248 -10.56 -22.20 9.62
C ALA A 248 -11.39 -21.82 10.86
N VAL A 249 -10.91 -22.20 12.06
CA VAL A 249 -11.69 -22.09 13.31
C VAL A 249 -10.91 -21.49 14.47
N ALA A 250 -9.58 -21.43 14.38
CA ALA A 250 -8.73 -20.85 15.41
C ALA A 250 -7.34 -20.50 14.85
N VAL A 251 -6.63 -19.66 15.59
CA VAL A 251 -5.21 -19.37 15.39
C VAL A 251 -4.44 -19.83 16.62
N ARG A 252 -3.30 -20.51 16.40
CA ARG A 252 -2.39 -20.92 17.48
C ARG A 252 -1.14 -20.04 17.45
N ALA A 253 -0.74 -19.58 18.65
CA ALA A 253 0.48 -18.83 18.89
C ALA A 253 1.09 -19.30 20.21
N GLY A 254 2.14 -20.13 20.15
CA GLY A 254 2.70 -20.82 21.30
C GLY A 254 1.65 -21.70 21.99
N GLU A 255 1.48 -21.50 23.30
CA GLU A 255 0.47 -22.20 24.10
C GLU A 255 -0.94 -21.58 23.98
N GLN A 256 -1.05 -20.38 23.41
CA GLN A 256 -2.32 -19.67 23.28
C GLN A 256 -3.08 -20.11 22.04
N ARG A 257 -4.39 -20.20 22.19
CA ARG A 257 -5.32 -20.55 21.13
C ARG A 257 -6.44 -19.53 21.05
N TYR A 258 -6.52 -18.84 19.92
CA TYR A 258 -7.52 -17.82 19.63
C TYR A 258 -8.61 -18.40 18.73
N ARG A 259 -9.79 -18.69 19.29
CA ARG A 259 -10.95 -19.13 18.50
C ARG A 259 -11.47 -18.00 17.63
N ALA A 260 -12.00 -18.31 16.45
CA ALA A 260 -12.54 -17.33 15.53
C ALA A 260 -13.63 -17.92 14.63
N ASP A 261 -14.66 -17.12 14.37
CA ASP A 261 -15.65 -17.36 13.32
C ASP A 261 -15.10 -16.96 11.95
N ALA A 262 -14.25 -15.94 11.93
CA ALA A 262 -13.51 -15.48 10.76
C ALA A 262 -12.06 -15.10 11.13
N ILE A 263 -11.11 -15.44 10.26
CA ILE A 263 -9.70 -15.12 10.40
C ILE A 263 -9.29 -14.25 9.20
N VAL A 264 -8.75 -13.07 9.45
CA VAL A 264 -8.27 -12.13 8.40
C VAL A 264 -6.75 -12.20 8.31
N CYS A 265 -6.22 -12.64 7.18
CA CYS A 265 -4.79 -12.62 6.90
C CYS A 265 -4.39 -11.27 6.30
N ALA A 266 -3.79 -10.39 7.13
CA ALA A 266 -3.22 -9.08 6.75
C ALA A 266 -1.70 -9.04 6.95
N LEU A 267 -1.01 -10.20 6.78
CA LEU A 267 0.42 -10.39 7.04
C LEU A 267 1.34 -9.81 5.95
N GLY A 268 0.81 -9.02 5.01
CA GLY A 268 1.60 -8.40 3.96
C GLY A 268 2.46 -9.41 3.20
N SER A 269 3.76 -9.15 3.11
CA SER A 269 4.71 -10.00 2.39
C SER A 269 4.90 -11.40 3.00
N TYR A 270 4.56 -11.57 4.27
CA TYR A 270 4.71 -12.85 4.97
C TYR A 270 3.53 -13.80 4.77
N ALA A 271 2.42 -13.29 4.24
CA ALA A 271 1.20 -14.08 4.00
C ALA A 271 1.46 -15.33 3.14
N THR A 272 2.30 -15.23 2.10
CA THR A 272 2.61 -16.35 1.19
C THR A 272 3.26 -17.53 1.92
N GLY A 273 4.30 -17.26 2.72
CA GLY A 273 4.98 -18.30 3.50
C GLY A 273 4.08 -18.94 4.53
N PHE A 274 3.33 -18.10 5.24
CA PHE A 274 2.43 -18.51 6.31
C PHE A 274 1.24 -19.36 5.81
N LEU A 275 0.63 -18.97 4.69
CA LEU A 275 -0.53 -19.71 4.15
C LEU A 275 -0.15 -20.89 3.22
N ARG A 276 1.14 -21.04 2.88
CA ARG A 276 1.60 -22.14 2.00
C ARG A 276 1.17 -23.54 2.46
N PRO A 277 1.25 -23.91 3.76
CA PRO A 277 0.81 -25.23 4.22
C PRO A 277 -0.68 -25.48 3.99
N LEU A 278 -1.50 -24.45 4.05
CA LEU A 278 -2.95 -24.51 3.90
C LEU A 278 -3.39 -24.55 2.43
N LEU A 279 -2.71 -23.77 1.56
CA LEU A 279 -3.11 -23.59 0.15
C LEU A 279 -2.52 -24.68 -0.77
N ARG A 280 -1.32 -25.17 -0.47
CA ARG A 280 -0.64 -26.16 -1.30
C ARG A 280 -1.42 -27.48 -1.48
N PRO A 281 -2.09 -28.05 -0.46
CA PRO A 281 -2.92 -29.24 -0.63
C PRO A 281 -4.10 -29.03 -1.58
N LEU A 282 -4.53 -27.78 -1.79
CA LEU A 282 -5.60 -27.38 -2.72
C LEU A 282 -5.05 -27.07 -4.13
N GLY A 283 -3.76 -27.28 -4.38
CA GLY A 283 -3.10 -26.90 -5.64
C GLY A 283 -2.91 -25.39 -5.84
N LEU A 284 -3.09 -24.58 -4.78
CA LEU A 284 -3.05 -23.13 -4.84
C LEU A 284 -1.76 -22.57 -4.22
N GLU A 285 -1.38 -21.39 -4.68
CA GLU A 285 -0.27 -20.60 -4.14
C GLU A 285 -0.69 -19.13 -4.04
N LEU A 286 -0.45 -18.50 -2.89
CA LEU A 286 -0.67 -17.08 -2.73
C LEU A 286 0.45 -16.30 -3.47
N PRO A 287 0.16 -15.53 -4.54
CA PRO A 287 1.20 -14.96 -5.39
C PRO A 287 1.69 -13.59 -4.90
N VAL A 288 1.92 -13.45 -3.60
CA VAL A 288 2.42 -12.20 -2.99
C VAL A 288 3.92 -12.31 -2.75
N TYR A 289 4.71 -11.54 -3.51
CA TYR A 289 6.17 -11.53 -3.42
C TYR A 289 6.68 -10.31 -2.62
N PRO A 290 7.72 -10.48 -1.76
CA PRO A 290 8.34 -9.39 -1.03
C PRO A 290 9.24 -8.55 -1.94
N VAL A 291 8.76 -7.40 -2.39
CA VAL A 291 9.58 -6.46 -3.16
C VAL A 291 10.19 -5.44 -2.23
N LYS A 292 11.49 -5.49 -2.07
CA LYS A 292 12.24 -4.62 -1.18
C LYS A 292 12.26 -3.18 -1.71
N GLY A 293 11.97 -2.24 -0.84
CA GLY A 293 12.10 -0.81 -1.07
C GLY A 293 12.95 -0.14 -0.01
N TYR A 294 13.35 1.11 -0.27
CA TYR A 294 14.21 1.87 0.63
C TYR A 294 13.64 3.25 0.89
N SER A 295 13.92 3.80 2.06
CA SER A 295 13.61 5.19 2.36
C SER A 295 14.70 5.86 3.20
N LEU A 296 14.81 7.19 3.03
CA LEU A 296 15.52 8.08 3.94
C LEU A 296 14.51 8.98 4.63
N THR A 297 14.71 9.22 5.91
CA THR A 297 13.98 10.26 6.65
C THR A 297 15.00 11.25 7.17
N LEU A 298 14.90 12.51 6.74
CA LEU A 298 15.84 13.54 7.13
C LEU A 298 15.11 14.70 7.83
N PRO A 299 15.73 15.33 8.87
CA PRO A 299 15.19 16.53 9.48
C PRO A 299 15.10 17.64 8.44
N MET A 300 13.99 18.35 8.39
CA MET A 300 13.84 19.56 7.59
C MET A 300 14.63 20.69 8.26
N ILE A 301 15.43 21.43 7.49
CA ILE A 301 16.22 22.57 7.96
C ILE A 301 15.77 23.90 7.38
N ASN A 302 15.14 23.87 6.21
CA ASN A 302 14.59 25.06 5.57
C ASN A 302 13.26 24.71 4.88
N ALA A 303 12.18 25.23 5.44
CA ALA A 303 10.83 24.98 4.96
C ALA A 303 10.57 25.53 3.55
N ASP A 304 11.21 26.67 3.19
CA ASP A 304 11.06 27.30 1.87
C ASP A 304 11.88 26.61 0.78
N ALA A 305 12.81 25.76 1.17
CA ALA A 305 13.62 24.95 0.27
C ALA A 305 13.20 23.47 0.25
N ALA A 306 12.17 23.10 1.02
CA ALA A 306 11.59 21.77 1.10
C ALA A 306 10.33 21.65 0.21
N PRO A 307 9.91 20.43 -0.19
CA PRO A 307 8.64 20.26 -0.88
C PRO A 307 7.46 20.73 -0.01
N ARG A 308 6.35 21.12 -0.63
CA ARG A 308 5.08 21.40 0.08
C ARG A 308 4.26 20.14 0.35
N SER A 309 4.32 19.21 -0.59
CA SER A 309 3.56 17.94 -0.54
C SER A 309 4.47 16.77 -0.93
N THR A 310 4.06 15.97 -1.90
CA THR A 310 4.89 14.91 -2.49
C THR A 310 5.29 15.27 -3.91
N VAL A 311 6.59 15.18 -4.18
CA VAL A 311 7.18 15.28 -5.51
C VAL A 311 7.78 13.94 -5.90
N LEU A 312 7.35 13.37 -7.04
CA LEU A 312 7.83 12.11 -7.58
C LEU A 312 8.77 12.36 -8.77
N ASP A 313 10.04 12.03 -8.63
CA ASP A 313 11.00 12.06 -9.74
C ASP A 313 10.83 10.82 -10.62
N GLU A 314 10.29 10.99 -11.81
CA GLU A 314 10.02 9.90 -12.75
C GLU A 314 11.29 9.25 -13.31
N THR A 315 12.43 9.97 -13.31
CA THR A 315 13.72 9.42 -13.79
C THR A 315 14.24 8.32 -12.86
N TYR A 316 14.18 8.55 -11.55
CA TYR A 316 14.71 7.65 -10.54
C TYR A 316 13.63 6.84 -9.83
N LYS A 317 12.34 7.13 -10.09
CA LYS A 317 11.19 6.54 -9.39
C LYS A 317 11.31 6.71 -7.87
N VAL A 318 11.61 7.94 -7.47
CA VAL A 318 11.81 8.36 -6.08
C VAL A 318 10.80 9.43 -5.71
N ALA A 319 10.02 9.18 -4.67
CA ALA A 319 9.10 10.13 -4.08
C ALA A 319 9.78 10.90 -2.95
N ILE A 320 9.61 12.21 -2.91
CA ILE A 320 10.09 13.11 -1.86
C ILE A 320 8.87 13.76 -1.24
N THR A 321 8.58 13.42 0.01
CA THR A 321 7.38 13.85 0.72
C THR A 321 7.75 14.67 1.94
N ARG A 322 7.09 15.81 2.13
CA ARG A 322 7.20 16.58 3.36
C ARG A 322 6.16 16.10 4.37
N PHE A 323 6.63 15.78 5.56
CA PHE A 323 5.87 15.80 6.81
C PHE A 323 6.13 17.15 7.53
N ASP A 324 5.72 17.32 8.78
CA ASP A 324 5.84 18.63 9.44
C ASP A 324 7.29 19.09 9.53
N GLU A 325 8.11 18.37 10.29
CA GLU A 325 9.53 18.71 10.51
C GLU A 325 10.50 17.74 9.82
N ARG A 326 9.99 16.93 8.87
CA ARG A 326 10.76 15.87 8.22
C ARG A 326 10.50 15.82 6.73
N ILE A 327 11.51 15.38 5.99
CA ILE A 327 11.37 14.99 4.59
C ILE A 327 11.59 13.48 4.50
N ARG A 328 10.64 12.77 3.90
CA ARG A 328 10.74 11.34 3.59
C ARG A 328 11.05 11.16 2.11
N VAL A 329 12.09 10.39 1.83
CA VAL A 329 12.51 10.05 0.47
C VAL A 329 12.36 8.56 0.30
N GLY A 330 11.45 8.12 -0.55
CA GLY A 330 11.16 6.70 -0.73
C GLY A 330 11.22 6.28 -2.18
N GLY A 331 11.76 5.10 -2.47
CA GLY A 331 11.83 4.65 -3.86
C GLY A 331 12.50 3.31 -4.03
N MET A 332 12.81 3.04 -5.29
CA MET A 332 13.51 1.86 -5.78
C MET A 332 12.81 0.54 -5.47
N ALA A 333 13.17 -0.48 -6.21
CA ALA A 333 12.65 -1.82 -6.02
C ALA A 333 13.76 -2.85 -6.22
N GLU A 334 13.80 -3.84 -5.32
CA GLU A 334 14.75 -4.93 -5.41
C GLU A 334 14.03 -6.26 -5.17
N LEU A 335 14.17 -7.20 -6.10
CA LEU A 335 13.71 -8.57 -5.94
C LEU A 335 14.84 -9.37 -5.29
N SER A 336 14.80 -9.54 -3.98
CA SER A 336 15.85 -10.23 -3.19
C SER A 336 15.28 -11.11 -2.08
N GLY A 337 14.02 -11.55 -2.23
CA GLY A 337 13.31 -12.31 -1.18
C GLY A 337 13.14 -11.50 0.10
N TYR A 338 13.26 -12.15 1.23
CA TYR A 338 13.07 -11.55 2.56
C TYR A 338 14.34 -10.86 3.13
N ASN A 339 15.32 -10.53 2.28
CA ASN A 339 16.56 -9.89 2.71
C ASN A 339 16.32 -8.42 3.06
N LEU A 340 16.47 -8.06 4.34
CA LEU A 340 16.33 -6.70 4.87
C LEU A 340 17.68 -5.98 5.06
N ALA A 341 18.81 -6.54 4.60
CA ALA A 341 20.10 -5.87 4.71
C ALA A 341 20.09 -4.53 3.93
N LEU A 342 20.53 -3.46 4.59
CA LEU A 342 20.63 -2.13 3.99
C LEU A 342 21.78 -2.10 2.97
N ASN A 343 21.51 -1.57 1.78
CA ASN A 343 22.51 -1.42 0.73
C ASN A 343 22.95 0.05 0.63
N PRO A 344 24.21 0.39 0.95
CA PRO A 344 24.71 1.77 0.93
C PRO A 344 24.52 2.48 -0.42
N ARG A 345 24.64 1.78 -1.54
CA ARG A 345 24.41 2.37 -2.86
C ARG A 345 22.98 2.88 -3.06
N ARG A 346 22.00 2.30 -2.33
CA ARG A 346 20.61 2.75 -2.36
C ARG A 346 20.42 4.01 -1.53
N HIS A 347 21.10 4.10 -0.39
CA HIS A 347 21.22 5.32 0.38
C HIS A 347 21.73 6.46 -0.51
N ASP A 348 22.87 6.26 -1.16
CA ASP A 348 23.51 7.28 -2.00
C ASP A 348 22.58 7.77 -3.14
N THR A 349 21.79 6.85 -3.72
CA THR A 349 20.81 7.23 -4.75
C THR A 349 19.69 8.10 -4.19
N LEU A 350 19.12 7.77 -3.03
CA LEU A 350 18.07 8.58 -2.40
C LEU A 350 18.61 9.94 -1.96
N ALA A 351 19.79 9.97 -1.36
CA ALA A 351 20.47 11.19 -0.94
C ALA A 351 20.78 12.11 -2.14
N MET A 352 21.27 11.52 -3.26
CA MET A 352 21.52 12.23 -4.49
C MET A 352 20.25 12.88 -5.04
N VAL A 353 19.11 12.15 -5.10
CA VAL A 353 17.87 12.67 -5.68
C VAL A 353 17.29 13.81 -4.84
N VAL A 354 17.25 13.66 -3.50
CA VAL A 354 16.74 14.74 -2.65
C VAL A 354 17.68 15.95 -2.65
N GLY A 355 19.00 15.75 -2.62
CA GLY A 355 19.98 16.83 -2.69
C GLY A 355 20.00 17.55 -4.04
N ASP A 356 19.61 16.85 -5.12
CA ASP A 356 19.51 17.43 -6.46
C ASP A 356 18.26 18.27 -6.69
N LEU A 357 17.11 17.89 -6.08
CA LEU A 357 15.84 18.62 -6.23
C LEU A 357 15.58 19.62 -5.09
N PHE A 358 16.04 19.33 -3.87
CA PHE A 358 15.81 20.13 -2.67
C PHE A 358 17.11 20.31 -1.86
N PRO A 359 18.15 20.95 -2.45
CA PRO A 359 19.53 20.95 -1.90
C PRO A 359 19.67 21.55 -0.50
N GLU A 360 18.75 22.44 -0.11
CA GLU A 360 18.78 23.13 1.19
C GLU A 360 17.57 22.77 2.07
N GLY A 361 16.72 21.80 1.65
CA GLY A 361 15.47 21.50 2.31
C GLY A 361 15.64 20.69 3.59
N GLY A 362 16.61 19.76 3.63
CA GLY A 362 16.83 18.85 4.76
C GLY A 362 18.28 18.49 5.00
N ASP A 363 18.58 18.03 6.22
CA ASP A 363 19.93 17.62 6.63
C ASP A 363 20.18 16.14 6.28
N ILE A 364 20.80 15.89 5.13
CA ILE A 364 21.13 14.55 4.66
C ILE A 364 22.12 13.84 5.61
N SER A 365 22.98 14.58 6.32
CA SER A 365 23.96 13.99 7.23
C SER A 365 23.33 13.31 8.46
N LYS A 366 22.08 13.69 8.78
CA LYS A 366 21.28 13.12 9.87
C LYS A 366 20.15 12.20 9.38
N ALA A 367 20.21 11.78 8.12
CA ALA A 367 19.17 10.95 7.55
C ALA A 367 19.16 9.54 8.13
N GLU A 368 17.98 9.07 8.53
CA GLU A 368 17.74 7.68 8.90
C GLU A 368 17.47 6.85 7.66
N PHE A 369 18.26 5.79 7.46
CA PHE A 369 18.10 4.87 6.32
C PHE A 369 17.34 3.62 6.73
N TRP A 370 16.28 3.31 6.00
CA TRP A 370 15.37 2.20 6.30
C TRP A 370 15.02 1.40 5.05
N THR A 371 14.56 0.17 5.26
CA THR A 371 14.07 -0.73 4.20
C THR A 371 12.86 -1.52 4.66
N GLY A 372 11.98 -1.86 3.72
CA GLY A 372 10.81 -2.69 3.96
C GLY A 372 10.42 -3.51 2.72
N LEU A 373 9.53 -4.47 2.93
CA LEU A 373 9.09 -5.44 1.92
C LEU A 373 7.66 -5.12 1.48
N ARG A 374 7.50 -4.62 0.26
CA ARG A 374 6.19 -4.38 -0.36
C ARG A 374 5.54 -5.71 -0.74
N PRO A 375 4.32 -6.00 -0.31
CA PRO A 375 3.61 -7.24 -0.66
C PRO A 375 3.05 -7.15 -2.07
N MET A 376 3.81 -7.54 -3.08
CA MET A 376 3.45 -7.36 -4.48
C MET A 376 2.78 -8.59 -5.09
N THR A 377 1.58 -8.44 -5.62
CA THR A 377 0.99 -9.40 -6.56
C THR A 377 1.57 -9.22 -7.96
N PRO A 378 1.62 -10.25 -8.82
CA PRO A 378 2.22 -10.13 -10.13
C PRO A 378 1.41 -9.25 -11.11
N ASP A 379 0.12 -9.06 -10.86
CA ASP A 379 -0.78 -8.20 -11.62
C ASP A 379 -1.01 -6.82 -10.99
N GLY A 380 -0.44 -6.56 -9.80
CA GLY A 380 -0.57 -5.30 -9.07
C GLY A 380 -1.85 -5.16 -8.25
N THR A 381 -2.90 -5.91 -8.57
CA THR A 381 -4.19 -5.86 -7.88
C THR A 381 -4.10 -6.54 -6.51
N PRO A 382 -4.55 -5.94 -5.40
CA PRO A 382 -4.54 -6.60 -4.09
C PRO A 382 -5.50 -7.77 -4.00
N LEU A 383 -5.37 -8.56 -2.93
CA LEU A 383 -6.24 -9.66 -2.58
C LEU A 383 -7.11 -9.24 -1.40
N VAL A 384 -8.39 -8.99 -1.65
CA VAL A 384 -9.37 -8.57 -0.65
C VAL A 384 -10.61 -9.45 -0.79
N GLY A 385 -10.95 -10.21 0.24
CA GLY A 385 -12.12 -11.07 0.24
C GLY A 385 -11.88 -12.49 0.73
N PRO A 386 -12.84 -13.42 0.49
CA PRO A 386 -12.74 -14.79 0.98
C PRO A 386 -11.60 -15.56 0.32
N SER A 387 -10.97 -16.44 1.08
CA SER A 387 -10.08 -17.46 0.56
C SER A 387 -10.88 -18.73 0.16
N PRO A 388 -10.24 -19.69 -0.55
CA PRO A 388 -10.85 -20.99 -0.80
C PRO A 388 -11.13 -21.82 0.46
N ILE A 389 -10.59 -21.41 1.61
CA ILE A 389 -10.80 -22.07 2.90
C ILE A 389 -11.88 -21.28 3.66
N PRO A 390 -13.08 -21.85 3.88
CA PRO A 390 -14.13 -21.19 4.64
C PRO A 390 -13.63 -20.70 6.01
N GLY A 391 -14.03 -19.49 6.39
CA GLY A 391 -13.57 -18.85 7.63
C GLY A 391 -12.21 -18.13 7.54
N LEU A 392 -11.47 -18.29 6.43
CA LEU A 392 -10.23 -17.56 6.19
C LEU A 392 -10.44 -16.50 5.11
N TRP A 393 -10.08 -15.26 5.43
CA TRP A 393 -10.21 -14.07 4.59
C TRP A 393 -8.83 -13.47 4.30
N LEU A 394 -8.67 -12.88 3.14
CA LEU A 394 -7.43 -12.23 2.72
C LEU A 394 -7.61 -10.72 2.65
N ASN A 395 -6.63 -9.97 3.16
CA ASN A 395 -6.48 -8.56 2.91
C ASN A 395 -4.98 -8.24 2.81
N THR A 396 -4.40 -8.47 1.63
CA THR A 396 -2.96 -8.41 1.40
C THR A 396 -2.63 -8.14 -0.07
N GLY A 397 -1.35 -8.03 -0.40
CA GLY A 397 -0.93 -7.89 -1.80
C GLY A 397 -1.05 -6.48 -2.39
N HIS A 398 -1.16 -5.45 -1.56
CA HIS A 398 -1.39 -4.05 -1.97
C HIS A 398 -0.18 -3.37 -2.62
N GLY A 399 0.96 -4.03 -2.68
CA GLY A 399 2.15 -3.54 -3.34
C GLY A 399 2.66 -2.20 -2.79
N THR A 400 2.83 -1.24 -3.68
CA THR A 400 3.26 0.12 -3.35
C THR A 400 2.12 1.02 -2.87
N LEU A 401 0.87 0.57 -3.01
CA LEU A 401 -0.34 1.38 -2.78
C LEU A 401 -1.10 0.98 -1.50
N GLY A 402 -0.46 0.22 -0.60
CA GLY A 402 -1.10 -0.22 0.63
C GLY A 402 -1.62 0.93 1.49
N TRP A 403 -0.90 2.05 1.56
CA TRP A 403 -1.36 3.24 2.27
C TRP A 403 -2.58 3.88 1.57
N THR A 404 -2.51 4.05 0.24
CA THR A 404 -3.62 4.56 -0.57
C THR A 404 -4.88 3.72 -0.44
N MET A 405 -4.75 2.38 -0.41
CA MET A 405 -5.89 1.46 -0.47
C MET A 405 -6.37 0.96 0.90
N ALA A 406 -5.69 1.30 1.99
CA ALA A 406 -5.95 0.70 3.31
C ALA A 406 -7.39 0.88 3.81
N ALA A 407 -7.90 2.10 3.77
CA ALA A 407 -9.23 2.41 4.26
C ALA A 407 -10.33 1.71 3.44
N GLY A 408 -10.21 1.74 2.11
CA GLY A 408 -11.17 1.10 1.21
C GLY A 408 -11.15 -0.42 1.28
N SER A 409 -9.97 -1.04 1.35
CA SER A 409 -9.88 -2.51 1.48
C SER A 409 -10.35 -2.99 2.85
N GLY A 410 -10.11 -2.22 3.91
CA GLY A 410 -10.63 -2.53 5.25
C GLY A 410 -12.16 -2.47 5.31
N GLN A 411 -12.77 -1.43 4.74
CA GLN A 411 -14.23 -1.29 4.67
C GLN A 411 -14.87 -2.37 3.78
N LEU A 412 -14.32 -2.58 2.56
CA LEU A 412 -14.80 -3.62 1.66
C LEU A 412 -14.78 -5.01 2.33
N LEU A 413 -13.68 -5.35 2.98
CA LEU A 413 -13.56 -6.62 3.69
C LEU A 413 -14.58 -6.74 4.82
N CYS A 414 -14.79 -5.66 5.58
CA CYS A 414 -15.80 -5.59 6.63
C CYS A 414 -17.20 -5.85 6.08
N ASP A 415 -17.57 -5.21 4.98
CA ASP A 415 -18.87 -5.39 4.34
C ASP A 415 -19.08 -6.86 3.92
N LEU A 416 -18.07 -7.47 3.28
CA LEU A 416 -18.11 -8.86 2.85
C LEU A 416 -18.23 -9.85 4.04
N ILE A 417 -17.45 -9.66 5.11
CA ILE A 417 -17.51 -10.52 6.31
C ILE A 417 -18.85 -10.38 7.01
N SER A 418 -19.37 -9.15 7.13
CA SER A 418 -20.65 -8.85 7.77
C SER A 418 -21.87 -9.23 6.92
N GLY A 419 -21.68 -9.69 5.67
CA GLY A 419 -22.78 -9.95 4.74
C GLY A 419 -23.57 -8.71 4.36
N SER A 420 -22.93 -7.53 4.39
CA SER A 420 -23.50 -6.28 3.88
C SER A 420 -23.20 -6.16 2.40
N GLU A 421 -24.04 -5.40 1.67
CA GLU A 421 -23.78 -5.08 0.27
C GLU A 421 -22.59 -4.11 0.19
N PRO A 422 -21.48 -4.47 -0.47
CA PRO A 422 -20.35 -3.59 -0.62
C PRO A 422 -20.67 -2.37 -1.51
N ALA A 423 -20.11 -1.21 -1.18
CA ALA A 423 -20.28 0.00 -1.99
C ALA A 423 -19.56 -0.06 -3.34
N ILE A 424 -18.62 -0.96 -3.52
CA ILE A 424 -17.92 -1.24 -4.78
C ILE A 424 -17.91 -2.74 -5.07
N SER A 425 -17.80 -3.11 -6.33
CA SER A 425 -17.63 -4.52 -6.73
C SER A 425 -16.29 -5.08 -6.23
N ASP A 426 -16.30 -6.30 -5.67
CA ASP A 426 -15.13 -7.10 -5.31
C ASP A 426 -14.59 -7.94 -6.48
N GLU A 427 -15.19 -7.83 -7.67
CA GLU A 427 -14.78 -8.58 -8.85
C GLU A 427 -13.28 -8.42 -9.14
N GLY A 428 -12.61 -9.56 -9.25
CA GLY A 428 -11.17 -9.64 -9.51
C GLY A 428 -10.29 -9.27 -8.31
N LEU A 429 -10.84 -9.09 -7.10
CA LEU A 429 -10.06 -8.83 -5.89
C LEU A 429 -9.78 -10.10 -5.06
N THR A 430 -10.35 -11.25 -5.41
CA THR A 430 -10.14 -12.50 -4.68
C THR A 430 -9.00 -13.35 -5.26
N LEU A 431 -8.56 -14.38 -4.52
CA LEU A 431 -7.54 -15.32 -4.97
C LEU A 431 -7.99 -16.16 -6.19
N ALA A 432 -9.30 -16.28 -6.43
CA ALA A 432 -9.88 -17.03 -7.55
C ALA A 432 -9.36 -16.59 -8.94
N ARG A 433 -8.88 -15.34 -9.08
CA ARG A 433 -8.30 -14.86 -10.35
C ARG A 433 -6.97 -15.49 -10.75
N TYR A 434 -6.39 -16.30 -9.86
CA TYR A 434 -5.12 -17.03 -10.08
C TYR A 434 -5.30 -18.55 -10.20
N GLY A 435 -6.53 -19.05 -10.07
CA GLY A 435 -6.87 -20.48 -10.12
C GLY A 435 -7.42 -20.92 -11.46
#